data_87a204467c84394b727c264ded263ccf
#
_entry.id   87a204467c84394b727c264ded263ccf
#
_cell.length_a   1.000
_cell.length_b   1.000
_cell.length_c   1.000
_cell.angle_alpha   90.00
_cell.angle_beta   90.00
_cell.angle_gamma   90.00
#
_symmetry.space_group_name_H-M   'P 1'
#
loop_
_entity.id
_entity.type
_entity.pdbx_description
1 polymer ?
#
loop_
_entity_poly.entity_id
_entity_poly.type
_entity_poly.pdbx_seq_one_letter_code
_entity_poly.pdbx_strand_id
1 'polypeptide(L)'
;MSGTFDKPEIVQEDLDILLIGGGMACCGTAYEMMRWAEAVKAETGTELKIKLVDKAAMDRSGAVAQGLSAINTYIGPEQDPADYARMVSNDLMGITRDDLAYDLGRNVDDSVHLFEEWGLPIWKTDADGVRHDGAESQREGLPALKDGGKPVRSGKWQIMINGESYKWIVAEAAKKALGLDRIQERVFIVKLVNDKNDPSRIAGAVGFSVRENRIYVYKAKAVMLAAGGCVNLFRPRSVGEGSGRAWYPVWNAGSTYAMAAEAGAELTMMENRFVPARFKDGYGPVGAWFLLFKAQATNAYGENYMTKNKEMLNDYPPYGQAAVPASCLRNHLMLKEMKEGRGPIYMDTVTALAKLRETLTPKEVKHLEAEAWEDFLDMCIGQCGIWVGENIEPEKKMSELMPTEPYPPGSHSGRRGISVSGPTDAGAPTTQQK
;
A
#
# COMPACT_ATOMS: atom_id res chain seq x y z
N MET A 1 -3.98 -45.51 -6.11
CA MET A 1 -5.36 -45.05 -6.35
C MET A 1 -5.35 -44.29 -7.64
N SER A 2 -5.81 -44.89 -8.74
CA SER A 2 -6.03 -44.21 -10.02
C SER A 2 -7.45 -43.62 -10.00
N GLY A 3 -7.60 -42.46 -9.32
CA GLY A 3 -8.83 -41.70 -9.42
C GLY A 3 -8.90 -41.06 -10.80
N THR A 4 -9.86 -41.43 -11.60
CA THR A 4 -10.26 -40.68 -12.79
C THR A 4 -10.85 -39.36 -12.27
N PHE A 5 -10.07 -38.29 -12.37
CA PHE A 5 -10.61 -36.94 -12.09
C PHE A 5 -11.65 -36.62 -13.18
N ASP A 6 -12.82 -36.20 -12.77
CA ASP A 6 -13.82 -35.71 -13.72
C ASP A 6 -13.24 -34.54 -14.52
N LYS A 7 -13.57 -34.44 -15.79
CA LYS A 7 -13.16 -33.33 -16.62
C LYS A 7 -13.78 -32.04 -16.05
N PRO A 8 -13.00 -30.95 -15.93
CA PRO A 8 -13.56 -29.72 -15.46
C PRO A 8 -14.62 -29.17 -16.41
N GLU A 9 -15.65 -28.56 -15.85
CA GLU A 9 -16.58 -27.73 -16.60
C GLU A 9 -15.85 -26.52 -17.15
N ILE A 10 -16.04 -26.19 -18.42
CA ILE A 10 -15.48 -25.02 -19.07
C ILE A 10 -16.57 -23.95 -19.17
N VAL A 11 -16.39 -22.85 -18.45
CA VAL A 11 -17.27 -21.68 -18.49
C VAL A 11 -16.59 -20.60 -19.33
N GLN A 12 -17.27 -20.18 -20.39
CA GLN A 12 -16.78 -19.12 -21.27
C GLN A 12 -17.67 -17.88 -21.18
N GLU A 13 -17.06 -16.71 -21.03
CA GLU A 13 -17.75 -15.43 -21.00
C GLU A 13 -17.11 -14.44 -21.99
N ASP A 14 -17.97 -13.67 -22.69
CA ASP A 14 -17.57 -12.58 -23.58
C ASP A 14 -17.84 -11.24 -22.88
N LEU A 15 -16.80 -10.44 -22.70
CA LEU A 15 -16.80 -9.19 -21.93
C LEU A 15 -16.27 -8.03 -22.78
N ASP A 16 -16.66 -6.82 -22.43
CA ASP A 16 -15.99 -5.62 -22.89
C ASP A 16 -14.74 -5.34 -22.06
N ILE A 17 -14.85 -5.47 -20.72
CA ILE A 17 -13.77 -5.18 -19.79
C ILE A 17 -13.66 -6.26 -18.73
N LEU A 18 -12.45 -6.77 -18.53
CA LEU A 18 -12.11 -7.70 -17.46
C LEU A 18 -11.16 -7.06 -16.48
N LEU A 19 -11.55 -7.01 -15.19
CA LEU A 19 -10.73 -6.56 -14.07
C LEU A 19 -10.19 -7.77 -13.31
N ILE A 20 -8.88 -7.94 -13.26
CA ILE A 20 -8.22 -9.08 -12.59
C ILE A 20 -7.58 -8.62 -11.28
N GLY A 21 -8.19 -9.03 -10.17
CA GLY A 21 -7.81 -8.72 -8.80
C GLY A 21 -8.87 -7.92 -8.05
N GLY A 22 -9.25 -8.36 -6.86
CA GLY A 22 -10.21 -7.69 -5.97
C GLY A 22 -9.55 -6.74 -4.96
N GLY A 23 -8.34 -6.25 -5.27
CA GLY A 23 -7.61 -5.29 -4.47
C GLY A 23 -8.11 -3.85 -4.66
N MET A 24 -7.48 -2.91 -3.97
CA MET A 24 -7.85 -1.48 -4.02
C MET A 24 -7.89 -0.93 -5.45
N ALA A 25 -6.88 -1.26 -6.26
CA ALA A 25 -6.79 -0.74 -7.63
C ALA A 25 -8.01 -1.13 -8.48
N CYS A 26 -8.37 -2.42 -8.54
CA CYS A 26 -9.55 -2.83 -9.29
C CYS A 26 -10.87 -2.41 -8.64
N CYS A 27 -10.94 -2.30 -7.31
CA CYS A 27 -12.14 -1.78 -6.64
C CYS A 27 -12.40 -0.30 -7.00
N GLY A 28 -11.37 0.54 -6.92
CA GLY A 28 -11.49 1.93 -7.33
C GLY A 28 -11.79 2.09 -8.82
N THR A 29 -11.11 1.28 -9.66
CA THR A 29 -11.39 1.23 -11.10
C THR A 29 -12.83 0.80 -11.38
N ALA A 30 -13.34 -0.22 -10.70
CA ALA A 30 -14.73 -0.68 -10.88
C ALA A 30 -15.74 0.41 -10.53
N TYR A 31 -15.50 1.14 -9.43
CA TYR A 31 -16.33 2.25 -9.02
C TYR A 31 -16.37 3.36 -10.08
N GLU A 32 -15.21 3.85 -10.50
CA GLU A 32 -15.10 4.92 -11.49
C GLU A 32 -15.59 4.47 -12.87
N MET A 33 -15.27 3.25 -13.27
CA MET A 33 -15.64 2.70 -14.56
C MET A 33 -17.16 2.55 -14.73
N MET A 34 -17.89 2.26 -13.66
CA MET A 34 -19.35 2.21 -13.69
C MET A 34 -19.98 3.59 -13.94
N ARG A 35 -19.39 4.66 -13.40
CA ARG A 35 -19.82 6.03 -13.69
C ARG A 35 -19.69 6.34 -15.19
N TRP A 36 -18.55 5.95 -15.79
CA TRP A 36 -18.34 6.11 -17.24
C TRP A 36 -19.24 5.18 -18.06
N ALA A 37 -19.47 3.94 -17.60
CA ALA A 37 -20.35 3.00 -18.29
C ALA A 37 -21.79 3.51 -18.35
N GLU A 38 -22.27 4.15 -17.29
CA GLU A 38 -23.59 4.79 -17.27
C GLU A 38 -23.67 5.96 -18.25
N ALA A 39 -22.62 6.79 -18.31
CA ALA A 39 -22.55 7.89 -19.27
C ALA A 39 -22.55 7.38 -20.73
N VAL A 40 -21.75 6.35 -21.03
CA VAL A 40 -21.72 5.71 -22.35
C VAL A 40 -23.10 5.12 -22.70
N LYS A 41 -23.75 4.45 -21.74
CA LYS A 41 -25.11 3.92 -21.95
C LYS A 41 -26.12 5.02 -22.23
N ALA A 42 -26.05 6.12 -21.52
CA ALA A 42 -26.94 7.28 -21.73
C ALA A 42 -26.73 7.91 -23.12
N GLU A 43 -25.50 8.00 -23.58
CA GLU A 43 -25.16 8.62 -24.86
C GLU A 43 -25.39 7.71 -26.06
N THR A 44 -25.01 6.44 -25.94
CA THR A 44 -24.94 5.49 -27.07
C THR A 44 -26.00 4.38 -27.03
N GLY A 45 -26.69 4.21 -25.91
CA GLY A 45 -27.57 3.06 -25.66
C GLY A 45 -26.81 1.73 -25.40
N THR A 46 -25.48 1.75 -25.41
CA THR A 46 -24.66 0.53 -25.26
C THR A 46 -24.39 0.23 -23.80
N GLU A 47 -24.76 -0.96 -23.35
CA GLU A 47 -24.40 -1.46 -22.03
C GLU A 47 -23.09 -2.23 -22.08
N LEU A 48 -22.08 -1.76 -21.32
CA LEU A 48 -20.78 -2.43 -21.24
C LEU A 48 -20.84 -3.66 -20.33
N LYS A 49 -20.29 -4.78 -20.80
CA LYS A 49 -20.12 -6.01 -20.04
C LYS A 49 -18.80 -5.97 -19.27
N ILE A 50 -18.87 -5.62 -18.01
CA ILE A 50 -17.71 -5.49 -17.11
C ILE A 50 -17.76 -6.61 -16.09
N LYS A 51 -16.64 -7.27 -15.83
CA LYS A 51 -16.51 -8.27 -14.76
C LYS A 51 -15.22 -8.09 -13.99
N LEU A 52 -15.32 -8.19 -12.65
CA LEU A 52 -14.20 -8.26 -11.74
C LEU A 52 -14.02 -9.70 -11.26
N VAL A 53 -12.77 -10.18 -11.34
CA VAL A 53 -12.42 -11.55 -10.94
C VAL A 53 -11.32 -11.53 -9.89
N ASP A 54 -11.52 -12.23 -8.76
CA ASP A 54 -10.53 -12.36 -7.69
C ASP A 54 -10.34 -13.83 -7.26
N LYS A 55 -9.11 -14.20 -6.92
CA LYS A 55 -8.79 -15.56 -6.42
C LYS A 55 -9.30 -15.84 -5.02
N ALA A 56 -9.61 -14.81 -4.26
CA ALA A 56 -10.04 -14.89 -2.86
C ALA A 56 -11.40 -14.19 -2.66
N ALA A 57 -11.80 -13.96 -1.44
CA ALA A 57 -12.88 -13.03 -1.13
C ALA A 57 -12.34 -11.60 -1.12
N MET A 58 -12.96 -10.72 -1.86
CA MET A 58 -12.43 -9.36 -2.00
C MET A 58 -12.55 -8.50 -0.73
N ASP A 59 -13.40 -8.86 0.23
CA ASP A 59 -13.61 -8.10 1.47
C ASP A 59 -12.39 -8.11 2.40
N ARG A 60 -11.65 -9.22 2.46
CA ARG A 60 -10.63 -9.50 3.47
C ARG A 60 -9.34 -10.07 2.88
N SER A 61 -9.10 -9.90 1.59
CA SER A 61 -7.92 -10.46 0.93
C SER A 61 -6.94 -9.40 0.47
N GLY A 62 -5.69 -9.84 0.29
CA GLY A 62 -4.62 -9.02 -0.25
C GLY A 62 -3.90 -8.16 0.79
N ALA A 63 -2.91 -7.41 0.31
CA ALA A 63 -2.03 -6.61 1.16
C ALA A 63 -2.78 -5.51 1.92
N VAL A 64 -3.78 -4.90 1.30
CA VAL A 64 -4.58 -3.82 1.90
C VAL A 64 -5.34 -4.28 3.13
N ALA A 65 -5.74 -5.57 3.20
CA ALA A 65 -6.44 -6.14 4.35
C ALA A 65 -5.53 -6.44 5.54
N GLN A 66 -4.22 -6.35 5.39
CA GLN A 66 -3.24 -6.73 6.41
C GLN A 66 -2.56 -5.54 7.11
N GLY A 67 -3.29 -4.48 7.37
CA GLY A 67 -2.75 -3.39 8.17
C GLY A 67 -2.04 -2.34 7.34
N LEU A 68 -2.66 -1.89 6.28
CA LEU A 68 -2.31 -0.59 5.73
C LEU A 68 -2.67 0.45 6.80
N SER A 69 -1.67 1.09 7.35
CA SER A 69 -1.84 2.01 8.47
C SER A 69 -1.86 3.47 8.04
N ALA A 70 -1.48 3.74 6.80
CA ALA A 70 -1.40 5.11 6.32
C ALA A 70 -1.55 5.22 4.81
N ILE A 71 -2.15 6.31 4.37
CA ILE A 71 -2.08 6.79 2.99
C ILE A 71 -1.04 7.91 2.96
N ASN A 72 0.02 7.72 2.17
CA ASN A 72 0.99 8.77 1.90
C ASN A 72 0.45 9.63 0.76
N THR A 73 0.21 10.89 1.05
CA THR A 73 -0.36 11.84 0.12
C THR A 73 0.10 13.24 0.45
N TYR A 74 -0.13 14.17 -0.47
CA TYR A 74 0.06 15.59 -0.20
C TYR A 74 -1.32 16.24 -0.09
N ILE A 75 -1.89 16.35 1.01
CA ILE A 75 -3.19 16.98 1.20
C ILE A 75 -2.96 18.33 1.87
N GLY A 76 -3.09 19.41 1.12
CA GLY A 76 -2.91 20.74 1.67
C GLY A 76 -3.05 21.84 0.63
N PRO A 77 -3.56 23.01 1.04
CA PRO A 77 -3.82 24.14 0.13
C PRO A 77 -2.54 24.71 -0.49
N GLU A 78 -1.40 24.53 0.18
CA GLU A 78 -0.09 25.08 -0.24
C GLU A 78 0.79 24.04 -0.93
N GLN A 79 0.30 22.81 -1.07
CA GLN A 79 1.04 21.71 -1.68
C GLN A 79 0.72 21.61 -3.16
N ASP A 80 1.69 21.20 -3.95
CA ASP A 80 1.48 20.88 -5.35
C ASP A 80 1.95 19.46 -5.71
N PRO A 81 1.52 18.89 -6.84
CA PRO A 81 1.96 17.57 -7.27
C PRO A 81 3.48 17.40 -7.40
N ALA A 82 4.20 18.49 -7.68
CA ALA A 82 5.66 18.46 -7.74
C ALA A 82 6.28 18.22 -6.37
N ASP A 83 5.67 18.71 -5.29
CA ASP A 83 6.12 18.42 -3.92
C ASP A 83 5.98 16.94 -3.60
N TYR A 84 4.87 16.34 -4.00
CA TYR A 84 4.66 14.90 -3.86
C TYR A 84 5.72 14.12 -4.64
N ALA A 85 5.97 14.46 -5.91
CA ALA A 85 6.98 13.83 -6.72
C ALA A 85 8.39 13.96 -6.09
N ARG A 86 8.75 15.13 -5.58
CA ARG A 86 10.02 15.36 -4.87
C ARG A 86 10.12 14.53 -3.59
N MET A 87 9.05 14.46 -2.79
CA MET A 87 9.04 13.64 -1.57
C MET A 87 9.29 12.17 -1.90
N VAL A 88 8.59 11.65 -2.88
CA VAL A 88 8.75 10.25 -3.29
C VAL A 88 10.12 9.98 -3.89
N SER A 89 10.63 10.90 -4.71
CA SER A 89 11.98 10.81 -5.27
C SER A 89 13.04 10.79 -4.17
N ASN A 90 12.89 11.65 -3.16
CA ASN A 90 13.77 11.65 -1.99
C ASN A 90 13.71 10.31 -1.22
N ASP A 91 12.52 9.81 -0.91
CA ASP A 91 12.37 8.56 -0.13
C ASP A 91 12.88 7.33 -0.88
N LEU A 92 12.83 7.34 -2.20
CA LEU A 92 13.31 6.27 -3.06
C LEU A 92 14.68 6.54 -3.70
N MET A 93 15.40 7.56 -3.22
CA MET A 93 16.76 7.90 -3.68
C MET A 93 16.85 8.11 -5.20
N GLY A 94 15.87 8.80 -5.79
CA GLY A 94 15.83 9.08 -7.23
C GLY A 94 15.47 7.90 -8.13
N ILE A 95 15.27 6.70 -7.57
CA ILE A 95 14.82 5.53 -8.36
C ILE A 95 13.32 5.64 -8.58
N THR A 96 12.89 6.59 -9.41
CA THR A 96 11.47 6.88 -9.63
C THR A 96 11.19 7.36 -11.07
N ARG A 97 9.95 7.22 -11.46
CA ARG A 97 9.36 7.93 -12.59
C ARG A 97 8.63 9.15 -12.04
N ASP A 98 9.27 10.30 -12.09
CA ASP A 98 8.74 11.54 -11.49
C ASP A 98 7.48 12.03 -12.21
N ASP A 99 7.34 11.77 -13.50
CA ASP A 99 6.14 12.04 -14.27
C ASP A 99 4.92 11.24 -13.78
N LEU A 100 5.12 9.95 -13.46
CA LEU A 100 4.07 9.10 -12.88
C LEU A 100 3.77 9.49 -11.43
N ALA A 101 4.79 9.91 -10.68
CA ALA A 101 4.58 10.43 -9.33
C ALA A 101 3.77 11.72 -9.33
N TYR A 102 4.08 12.61 -10.24
CA TYR A 102 3.35 13.85 -10.44
C TYR A 102 1.89 13.58 -10.83
N ASP A 103 1.67 12.66 -11.78
CA ASP A 103 0.33 12.27 -12.22
C ASP A 103 -0.50 11.64 -11.10
N LEU A 104 0.12 10.79 -10.29
CA LEU A 104 -0.51 10.27 -9.07
C LEU A 104 -0.83 11.40 -8.09
N GLY A 105 0.14 12.28 -7.84
CA GLY A 105 0.00 13.39 -6.90
C GLY A 105 -1.19 14.30 -7.23
N ARG A 106 -1.37 14.67 -8.47
CA ARG A 106 -2.48 15.57 -8.86
C ARG A 106 -3.88 14.96 -8.70
N ASN A 107 -3.99 13.62 -8.58
CA ASN A 107 -5.28 12.95 -8.46
C ASN A 107 -5.52 12.37 -7.04
N VAL A 108 -4.54 12.45 -6.15
CA VAL A 108 -4.62 11.77 -4.86
C VAL A 108 -5.64 12.42 -3.92
N ASP A 109 -5.78 13.73 -3.98
CA ASP A 109 -6.70 14.47 -3.13
C ASP A 109 -8.16 14.06 -3.38
N ASP A 110 -8.57 14.06 -4.63
CA ASP A 110 -9.92 13.61 -5.01
C ASP A 110 -10.15 12.14 -4.63
N SER A 111 -9.13 11.29 -4.79
CA SER A 111 -9.21 9.87 -4.45
C SER A 111 -9.38 9.65 -2.95
N VAL A 112 -8.73 10.45 -2.12
CA VAL A 112 -8.87 10.36 -0.65
C VAL A 112 -10.28 10.75 -0.20
N HIS A 113 -10.88 11.76 -0.83
CA HIS A 113 -12.25 12.15 -0.53
C HIS A 113 -13.31 11.12 -0.95
N LEU A 114 -13.03 10.30 -1.96
CA LEU A 114 -13.88 9.16 -2.29
C LEU A 114 -13.97 8.15 -1.14
N PHE A 115 -12.87 7.89 -0.43
CA PHE A 115 -12.92 7.00 0.72
C PHE A 115 -13.86 7.49 1.81
N GLU A 116 -13.93 8.79 1.99
CA GLU A 116 -14.84 9.41 2.93
C GLU A 116 -16.31 9.25 2.49
N GLU A 117 -16.59 9.43 1.21
CA GLU A 117 -17.91 9.16 0.62
C GLU A 117 -18.33 7.71 0.80
N TRP A 118 -17.39 6.78 0.79
CA TRP A 118 -17.62 5.36 1.02
C TRP A 118 -17.78 5.00 2.49
N GLY A 119 -17.61 5.95 3.41
CA GLY A 119 -17.77 5.78 4.84
C GLY A 119 -16.50 5.40 5.60
N LEU A 120 -15.32 5.59 5.00
CA LEU A 120 -14.06 5.46 5.74
C LEU A 120 -13.88 6.72 6.60
N PRO A 121 -13.75 6.60 7.92
CA PRO A 121 -13.53 7.75 8.80
C PRO A 121 -12.06 8.23 8.68
N ILE A 122 -11.75 8.96 7.63
CA ILE A 122 -10.42 9.58 7.44
C ILE A 122 -10.19 10.69 8.44
N TRP A 123 -11.25 11.38 8.81
CA TRP A 123 -11.23 12.55 9.69
C TRP A 123 -11.88 12.20 11.02
N LYS A 124 -11.21 12.52 12.11
CA LYS A 124 -11.77 12.34 13.46
C LYS A 124 -12.98 13.26 13.65
N THR A 125 -14.00 12.74 14.30
CA THR A 125 -15.20 13.48 14.70
C THR A 125 -15.26 13.45 16.22
N ASP A 126 -15.47 14.60 16.85
CA ASP A 126 -15.63 14.69 18.29
C ASP A 126 -17.03 14.21 18.76
N ALA A 127 -17.27 14.23 20.06
CA ALA A 127 -18.52 13.81 20.65
C ALA A 127 -19.74 14.65 20.20
N ASP A 128 -19.49 15.88 19.75
CA ASP A 128 -20.52 16.81 19.27
C ASP A 128 -20.75 16.66 17.75
N GLY A 129 -20.08 15.71 17.11
CA GLY A 129 -20.21 15.46 15.67
C GLY A 129 -19.39 16.42 14.79
N VAL A 130 -18.54 17.24 15.39
CA VAL A 130 -17.63 18.13 14.65
C VAL A 130 -16.47 17.31 14.11
N ARG A 131 -16.18 17.46 12.82
CA ARG A 131 -15.11 16.74 12.13
C ARG A 131 -13.78 17.45 12.33
N HIS A 132 -12.80 16.70 12.79
CA HIS A 132 -11.43 17.12 12.90
C HIS A 132 -10.59 16.34 11.87
N ASP A 133 -9.84 17.04 11.06
CA ASP A 133 -9.03 16.44 9.99
C ASP A 133 -7.79 15.71 10.49
N GLY A 134 -7.74 15.39 11.77
CA GLY A 134 -6.61 14.73 12.41
C GLY A 134 -5.32 15.55 12.40
N ALA A 135 -5.35 16.71 11.78
CA ALA A 135 -4.28 17.70 11.73
C ALA A 135 -4.70 19.02 12.39
N GLU A 136 -5.79 19.03 13.13
CA GLU A 136 -6.33 20.24 13.74
C GLU A 136 -5.26 21.01 14.52
N SER A 137 -4.46 20.31 15.29
CA SER A 137 -3.31 20.90 16.00
C SER A 137 -2.23 21.50 15.09
N GLN A 138 -2.23 21.14 13.81
CA GLN A 138 -1.28 21.62 12.80
C GLN A 138 -1.93 22.59 11.81
N ARG A 139 -3.24 22.74 11.88
CA ARG A 139 -4.07 23.45 10.91
C ARG A 139 -5.08 24.37 11.57
N GLU A 140 -4.74 24.88 12.71
CA GLU A 140 -5.58 25.81 13.46
C GLU A 140 -6.10 26.94 12.54
N GLY A 141 -7.40 27.17 12.58
CA GLY A 141 -8.05 28.20 11.78
C GLY A 141 -8.33 27.86 10.31
N LEU A 142 -8.00 26.63 9.86
CA LEU A 142 -8.37 26.20 8.51
C LEU A 142 -9.85 25.78 8.42
N PRO A 143 -10.48 26.00 7.26
CA PRO A 143 -11.87 25.64 7.07
C PRO A 143 -12.11 24.14 7.12
N ALA A 144 -13.38 23.76 7.23
CA ALA A 144 -13.82 22.37 7.18
C ALA A 144 -13.36 21.67 5.90
N LEU A 145 -13.42 20.35 5.88
CA LEU A 145 -12.97 19.49 4.79
C LEU A 145 -13.60 19.81 3.44
N LYS A 146 -14.84 20.30 3.44
CA LYS A 146 -15.54 20.77 2.23
C LYS A 146 -16.04 22.19 2.42
N ASP A 147 -15.69 23.04 1.47
CA ASP A 147 -16.21 24.41 1.37
C ASP A 147 -16.90 24.56 0.03
N GLY A 148 -18.21 24.85 0.06
CA GLY A 148 -19.01 24.97 -1.16
C GLY A 148 -19.01 23.72 -2.03
N GLY A 149 -18.88 22.53 -1.45
CA GLY A 149 -18.82 21.25 -2.15
C GLY A 149 -17.45 20.86 -2.67
N LYS A 150 -16.43 21.67 -2.44
CA LYS A 150 -15.05 21.35 -2.82
C LYS A 150 -14.29 20.78 -1.62
N PRO A 151 -13.40 19.80 -1.82
CA PRO A 151 -12.55 19.30 -0.75
C PRO A 151 -11.58 20.37 -0.28
N VAL A 152 -11.36 20.44 1.03
CA VAL A 152 -10.33 21.27 1.66
C VAL A 152 -9.18 20.37 2.07
N ARG A 153 -7.99 20.70 1.60
CA ARG A 153 -6.79 19.90 1.81
C ARG A 153 -6.27 20.01 3.24
N SER A 154 -5.78 18.89 3.78
CA SER A 154 -5.40 18.80 5.18
C SER A 154 -3.98 19.31 5.50
N GLY A 155 -3.13 19.52 4.53
CA GLY A 155 -1.72 19.84 4.75
C GLY A 155 -0.88 18.68 5.29
N LYS A 156 -1.44 17.48 5.43
CA LYS A 156 -0.72 16.28 5.85
C LYS A 156 -0.21 15.49 4.66
N TRP A 157 1.02 14.98 4.80
CA TRP A 157 1.60 14.02 3.87
C TRP A 157 1.17 12.58 4.12
N GLN A 158 0.64 12.31 5.29
CA GLN A 158 0.30 10.97 5.72
C GLN A 158 -1.00 11.00 6.52
N ILE A 159 -1.97 10.24 6.06
CA ILE A 159 -3.24 10.04 6.75
C ILE A 159 -3.23 8.63 7.32
N MET A 160 -3.46 8.52 8.63
CA MET A 160 -3.60 7.24 9.30
C MET A 160 -5.00 6.69 9.07
N ILE A 161 -5.09 5.42 8.76
CA ILE A 161 -6.35 4.73 8.50
C ILE A 161 -6.36 3.35 9.15
N ASN A 162 -7.55 2.90 9.52
CA ASN A 162 -7.76 1.54 9.97
C ASN A 162 -7.72 0.58 8.78
N GLY A 163 -6.69 -0.26 8.72
CA GLY A 163 -6.48 -1.20 7.63
C GLY A 163 -7.58 -2.27 7.51
N GLU A 164 -8.18 -2.70 8.62
CA GLU A 164 -9.25 -3.70 8.61
C GLU A 164 -10.55 -3.16 8.01
N SER A 165 -10.94 -1.96 8.42
CA SER A 165 -12.14 -1.28 7.91
C SER A 165 -11.93 -0.84 6.46
N TYR A 166 -10.75 -0.36 6.15
CA TYR A 166 -10.40 0.19 4.85
C TYR A 166 -10.64 -0.79 3.69
N LYS A 167 -10.13 -2.00 3.78
CA LYS A 167 -10.30 -2.99 2.70
C LYS A 167 -11.76 -3.36 2.49
N TRP A 168 -12.50 -3.52 3.57
CA TRP A 168 -13.92 -3.84 3.51
C TRP A 168 -14.74 -2.72 2.86
N ILE A 169 -14.52 -1.48 3.28
CA ILE A 169 -15.22 -0.30 2.75
C ILE A 169 -14.97 -0.14 1.24
N VAL A 170 -13.72 -0.28 0.80
CA VAL A 170 -13.35 -0.21 -0.61
C VAL A 170 -14.00 -1.34 -1.43
N ALA A 171 -14.06 -2.55 -0.87
CA ALA A 171 -14.72 -3.67 -1.52
C ALA A 171 -16.23 -3.46 -1.63
N GLU A 172 -16.88 -2.94 -0.58
CA GLU A 172 -18.31 -2.63 -0.58
C GLU A 172 -18.67 -1.53 -1.58
N ALA A 173 -17.82 -0.50 -1.72
CA ALA A 173 -18.01 0.53 -2.75
C ALA A 173 -18.01 -0.08 -4.16
N ALA A 174 -17.06 -0.95 -4.44
CA ALA A 174 -16.98 -1.66 -5.73
C ALA A 174 -18.18 -2.59 -5.95
N LYS A 175 -18.62 -3.33 -4.93
CA LYS A 175 -19.79 -4.21 -5.00
C LYS A 175 -21.08 -3.45 -5.28
N LYS A 176 -21.26 -2.30 -4.63
CA LYS A 176 -22.43 -1.45 -4.82
C LYS A 176 -22.45 -0.84 -6.23
N ALA A 177 -21.30 -0.41 -6.73
CA ALA A 177 -21.19 0.20 -8.05
C ALA A 177 -21.37 -0.85 -9.17
N LEU A 178 -20.69 -1.98 -9.06
CA LEU A 178 -20.62 -2.98 -10.14
C LEU A 178 -21.82 -3.93 -10.16
N GLY A 179 -22.38 -4.25 -8.99
CA GLY A 179 -23.36 -5.34 -8.81
C GLY A 179 -22.68 -6.68 -8.58
N LEU A 180 -23.28 -7.53 -7.73
CA LEU A 180 -22.69 -8.83 -7.35
C LEU A 180 -22.62 -9.84 -8.50
N ASP A 181 -23.50 -9.74 -9.47
CA ASP A 181 -23.54 -10.56 -10.69
C ASP A 181 -22.33 -10.36 -11.61
N ARG A 182 -21.69 -9.20 -11.51
CA ARG A 182 -20.48 -8.86 -12.26
C ARG A 182 -19.18 -9.13 -11.48
N ILE A 183 -19.28 -9.72 -10.30
CA ILE A 183 -18.13 -10.07 -9.46
C ILE A 183 -18.00 -11.58 -9.37
N GLN A 184 -16.83 -12.11 -9.74
CA GLN A 184 -16.50 -13.51 -9.64
C GLN A 184 -15.34 -13.72 -8.69
N GLU A 185 -15.66 -14.08 -7.46
CA GLU A 185 -14.67 -14.47 -6.45
C GLU A 185 -14.26 -15.94 -6.60
N ARG A 186 -13.14 -16.30 -5.98
CA ARG A 186 -12.63 -17.68 -5.91
C ARG A 186 -12.21 -18.25 -7.27
N VAL A 187 -11.85 -17.38 -8.20
CA VAL A 187 -11.27 -17.77 -9.49
C VAL A 187 -9.84 -17.24 -9.59
N PHE A 188 -8.90 -18.16 -9.69
CA PHE A 188 -7.50 -17.84 -9.85
C PHE A 188 -7.17 -17.74 -11.35
N ILE A 189 -6.96 -16.52 -11.81
CA ILE A 189 -6.45 -16.26 -13.16
C ILE A 189 -4.98 -16.64 -13.22
N VAL A 190 -4.63 -17.45 -14.20
CA VAL A 190 -3.27 -18.01 -14.34
C VAL A 190 -2.60 -17.64 -15.66
N LYS A 191 -3.36 -17.14 -16.63
CA LYS A 191 -2.81 -16.77 -17.94
C LYS A 191 -3.61 -15.67 -18.60
N LEU A 192 -2.90 -14.69 -19.16
CA LEU A 192 -3.45 -13.78 -20.16
C LEU A 192 -3.40 -14.45 -21.54
N VAL A 193 -4.37 -14.14 -22.38
CA VAL A 193 -4.48 -14.71 -23.72
C VAL A 193 -4.31 -13.60 -24.75
N ASN A 194 -3.31 -13.74 -25.60
CA ASN A 194 -3.07 -12.82 -26.70
C ASN A 194 -4.04 -13.08 -27.86
N ASP A 195 -4.35 -12.05 -28.62
CA ASP A 195 -5.17 -12.17 -29.81
C ASP A 195 -4.44 -13.02 -30.87
N LYS A 196 -5.17 -13.92 -31.53
CA LYS A 196 -4.59 -14.80 -32.54
C LYS A 196 -4.09 -14.05 -33.77
N ASN A 197 -4.75 -12.95 -34.12
CA ASN A 197 -4.45 -12.18 -35.32
C ASN A 197 -3.48 -11.00 -35.01
N ASP A 198 -3.45 -10.56 -33.77
CA ASP A 198 -2.55 -9.54 -33.24
C ASP A 198 -1.93 -10.00 -31.92
N PRO A 199 -0.82 -10.72 -31.92
CA PRO A 199 -0.17 -11.20 -30.70
C PRO A 199 0.27 -10.08 -29.75
N SER A 200 0.28 -8.85 -30.22
CA SER A 200 0.58 -7.69 -29.37
C SER A 200 -0.60 -7.26 -28.49
N ARG A 201 -1.79 -7.76 -28.76
CA ARG A 201 -3.02 -7.42 -28.05
C ARG A 201 -3.45 -8.53 -27.11
N ILE A 202 -3.89 -8.15 -25.90
CA ILE A 202 -4.54 -9.09 -24.97
C ILE A 202 -6.02 -9.21 -25.35
N ALA A 203 -6.48 -10.45 -25.53
CA ALA A 203 -7.85 -10.80 -25.90
C ALA A 203 -8.65 -11.41 -24.74
N GLY A 204 -8.04 -11.58 -23.57
CA GLY A 204 -8.72 -12.14 -22.41
C GLY A 204 -7.81 -12.84 -21.42
N ALA A 205 -8.39 -13.73 -20.62
CA ALA A 205 -7.67 -14.49 -19.61
C ALA A 205 -8.28 -15.85 -19.35
N VAL A 206 -7.47 -16.76 -18.80
CA VAL A 206 -7.91 -18.09 -18.36
C VAL A 206 -7.59 -18.25 -16.89
N GLY A 207 -8.53 -18.84 -16.14
CA GLY A 207 -8.40 -19.16 -14.75
C GLY A 207 -9.15 -20.42 -14.36
N PHE A 208 -9.04 -20.81 -13.11
CA PHE A 208 -9.79 -21.93 -12.55
C PHE A 208 -10.40 -21.57 -11.20
N SER A 209 -11.52 -22.21 -10.88
CA SER A 209 -12.11 -22.07 -9.56
C SER A 209 -11.25 -22.74 -8.51
N VAL A 210 -11.04 -22.06 -7.36
CA VAL A 210 -10.37 -22.64 -6.18
C VAL A 210 -11.35 -23.42 -5.29
N ARG A 211 -12.60 -23.55 -5.70
CA ARG A 211 -13.68 -24.22 -4.94
C ARG A 211 -14.35 -25.34 -5.73
N GLU A 212 -14.44 -25.21 -7.03
CA GLU A 212 -15.22 -26.06 -7.91
C GLU A 212 -14.33 -26.62 -9.01
N ASN A 213 -14.73 -27.71 -9.63
CA ASN A 213 -14.01 -28.30 -10.77
C ASN A 213 -14.37 -27.56 -12.07
N ARG A 214 -13.99 -26.26 -12.14
CA ARG A 214 -14.31 -25.36 -13.27
C ARG A 214 -13.09 -24.62 -13.77
N ILE A 215 -13.03 -24.46 -15.08
CA ILE A 215 -12.09 -23.59 -15.79
C ILE A 215 -12.90 -22.45 -16.41
N TYR A 216 -12.42 -21.22 -16.21
CA TYR A 216 -13.01 -20.02 -16.77
C TYR A 216 -12.16 -19.48 -17.91
N VAL A 217 -12.82 -19.16 -19.03
CA VAL A 217 -12.23 -18.52 -20.20
C VAL A 217 -12.96 -17.20 -20.41
N TYR A 218 -12.32 -16.11 -20.07
CA TYR A 218 -12.84 -14.77 -20.29
C TYR A 218 -12.27 -14.22 -21.59
N LYS A 219 -13.11 -13.90 -22.55
CA LYS A 219 -12.74 -13.10 -23.71
C LYS A 219 -13.08 -11.66 -23.40
N ALA A 220 -12.14 -10.74 -23.60
CA ALA A 220 -12.35 -9.34 -23.25
C ALA A 220 -11.69 -8.43 -24.28
N LYS A 221 -12.35 -7.28 -24.55
CA LYS A 221 -11.80 -6.24 -25.41
C LYS A 221 -10.68 -5.45 -24.72
N ALA A 222 -10.80 -5.26 -23.39
CA ALA A 222 -9.79 -4.66 -22.55
C ALA A 222 -9.62 -5.46 -21.25
N VAL A 223 -8.38 -5.54 -20.76
CA VAL A 223 -8.03 -6.24 -19.51
C VAL A 223 -7.23 -5.33 -18.61
N MET A 224 -7.67 -5.18 -17.37
CA MET A 224 -6.89 -4.56 -16.31
C MET A 224 -6.31 -5.65 -15.40
N LEU A 225 -5.00 -5.68 -15.28
CA LEU A 225 -4.28 -6.62 -14.43
C LEU A 225 -3.74 -5.91 -13.19
N ALA A 226 -4.39 -6.11 -12.05
CA ALA A 226 -4.01 -5.53 -10.76
C ALA A 226 -4.14 -6.55 -9.61
N ALA A 227 -3.61 -7.74 -9.81
CA ALA A 227 -3.72 -8.87 -8.87
C ALA A 227 -2.66 -8.87 -7.75
N GLY A 228 -2.10 -7.71 -7.45
CA GLY A 228 -1.15 -7.51 -6.36
C GLY A 228 0.30 -7.78 -6.72
N GLY A 229 1.17 -7.57 -5.74
CA GLY A 229 2.61 -7.67 -5.87
C GLY A 229 3.19 -9.05 -5.61
N CYS A 230 4.43 -9.08 -5.12
CA CYS A 230 5.17 -10.30 -4.83
C CYS A 230 5.92 -10.15 -3.50
N VAL A 231 5.56 -10.94 -2.51
CA VAL A 231 6.16 -10.91 -1.18
C VAL A 231 6.82 -12.22 -0.79
N ASN A 232 6.53 -13.30 -1.49
CA ASN A 232 7.06 -14.63 -1.18
C ASN A 232 7.95 -15.15 -2.31
N LEU A 233 8.86 -14.32 -2.79
CA LEU A 233 9.79 -14.65 -3.87
C LEU A 233 11.19 -14.98 -3.34
N PHE A 234 11.64 -14.23 -2.34
CA PHE A 234 12.98 -14.36 -1.80
C PHE A 234 13.00 -15.25 -0.57
N ARG A 235 13.91 -16.19 -0.54
CA ARG A 235 14.22 -16.92 0.68
C ARG A 235 15.23 -16.12 1.50
N PRO A 236 15.08 -16.04 2.82
CA PRO A 236 16.10 -15.45 3.67
C PRO A 236 17.41 -16.22 3.51
N ARG A 237 18.48 -15.50 3.24
CA ARG A 237 19.80 -16.08 3.04
C ARG A 237 20.70 -15.96 4.27
N SER A 238 20.31 -15.12 5.22
CA SER A 238 21.07 -14.86 6.43
C SER A 238 20.15 -14.57 7.61
N VAL A 239 20.67 -14.78 8.81
CA VAL A 239 20.03 -14.32 10.05
C VAL A 239 19.87 -12.81 9.98
N GLY A 240 18.67 -12.33 10.28
CA GLY A 240 18.33 -10.90 10.21
C GLY A 240 17.67 -10.44 8.90
N GLU A 241 17.62 -11.27 7.87
CA GLU A 241 16.84 -10.97 6.67
C GLU A 241 15.42 -11.56 6.79
N GLY A 242 14.63 -11.03 7.73
CA GLY A 242 13.23 -11.42 7.92
C GLY A 242 13.00 -12.77 8.56
N SER A 243 13.93 -13.71 8.49
CA SER A 243 13.90 -15.02 9.17
C SER A 243 12.57 -15.77 9.08
N GLY A 244 11.94 -15.79 7.92
CA GLY A 244 10.62 -16.39 7.71
C GLY A 244 9.42 -15.45 8.02
N ARG A 245 9.67 -14.18 8.30
CA ARG A 245 8.65 -13.22 8.71
C ARG A 245 8.17 -12.38 7.52
N ALA A 246 7.31 -12.94 6.69
CA ALA A 246 6.66 -12.19 5.61
C ALA A 246 5.53 -11.32 6.18
N TRP A 247 5.54 -10.03 5.84
CA TRP A 247 4.51 -9.13 6.32
C TRP A 247 3.22 -9.20 5.51
N TYR A 248 3.32 -9.32 4.20
CA TYR A 248 2.16 -9.40 3.33
C TYR A 248 1.66 -10.83 3.10
N PRO A 249 0.46 -11.00 2.51
CA PRO A 249 -0.07 -12.32 2.21
C PRO A 249 0.90 -13.16 1.39
N VAL A 250 1.24 -14.34 1.89
CA VAL A 250 2.16 -15.27 1.21
C VAL A 250 1.68 -15.69 -0.18
N TRP A 251 0.40 -15.57 -0.44
CA TRP A 251 -0.23 -15.84 -1.75
C TRP A 251 0.01 -14.75 -2.79
N ASN A 252 0.61 -13.63 -2.42
CA ASN A 252 1.14 -12.64 -3.36
C ASN A 252 2.51 -13.13 -3.86
N ALA A 253 2.47 -14.13 -4.72
CA ALA A 253 3.66 -14.85 -5.19
C ALA A 253 4.18 -14.38 -6.56
N GLY A 254 3.73 -13.23 -7.06
CA GLY A 254 4.22 -12.65 -8.31
C GLY A 254 3.50 -13.11 -9.57
N SER A 255 2.34 -13.77 -9.45
CA SER A 255 1.55 -14.20 -10.61
C SER A 255 1.23 -13.06 -11.58
N THR A 256 1.02 -11.84 -11.05
CA THR A 256 0.81 -10.62 -11.85
C THR A 256 1.96 -10.38 -12.82
N TYR A 257 3.19 -10.43 -12.32
CA TYR A 257 4.39 -10.21 -13.14
C TYR A 257 4.62 -11.34 -14.13
N ALA A 258 4.43 -12.58 -13.69
CA ALA A 258 4.59 -13.74 -14.54
C ALA A 258 3.60 -13.70 -15.73
N MET A 259 2.34 -13.48 -15.47
CA MET A 259 1.32 -13.38 -16.53
C MET A 259 1.59 -12.24 -17.51
N ALA A 260 2.02 -11.08 -16.98
CA ALA A 260 2.34 -9.93 -17.82
C ALA A 260 3.56 -10.19 -18.71
N ALA A 261 4.65 -10.75 -18.13
CA ALA A 261 5.85 -11.08 -18.87
C ALA A 261 5.61 -12.15 -19.95
N GLU A 262 4.85 -13.20 -19.63
CA GLU A 262 4.44 -14.22 -20.59
C GLU A 262 3.61 -13.67 -21.75
N ALA A 263 2.82 -12.63 -21.47
CA ALA A 263 2.02 -11.93 -22.47
C ALA A 263 2.83 -10.89 -23.27
N GLY A 264 4.11 -10.71 -22.99
CA GLY A 264 5.02 -9.82 -23.70
C GLY A 264 5.18 -8.44 -23.11
N ALA A 265 4.67 -8.18 -21.89
CA ALA A 265 4.90 -6.91 -21.21
C ALA A 265 6.35 -6.79 -20.69
N GLU A 266 6.89 -5.59 -20.75
CA GLU A 266 8.16 -5.27 -20.12
C GLU A 266 8.00 -5.18 -18.60
N LEU A 267 9.01 -5.67 -17.88
CA LEU A 267 9.12 -5.52 -16.43
C LEU A 267 10.26 -4.56 -16.11
N THR A 268 10.03 -3.67 -15.15
CA THR A 268 10.99 -2.64 -14.76
C THR A 268 11.42 -2.80 -13.31
N MET A 269 12.69 -2.55 -13.04
CA MET A 269 13.30 -2.46 -11.70
C MET A 269 13.07 -3.71 -10.81
N MET A 270 13.00 -4.90 -11.39
CA MET A 270 12.75 -6.15 -10.66
C MET A 270 13.92 -6.55 -9.75
N GLU A 271 15.11 -6.02 -9.97
CA GLU A 271 16.31 -6.23 -9.16
C GLU A 271 16.25 -5.58 -7.78
N ASN A 272 15.45 -4.55 -7.62
CA ASN A 272 15.34 -3.84 -6.37
C ASN A 272 14.56 -4.63 -5.32
N ARG A 273 14.96 -4.63 -4.07
CA ARG A 273 14.28 -5.26 -2.94
C ARG A 273 14.01 -4.22 -1.87
N PHE A 274 12.88 -4.33 -1.24
CA PHE A 274 12.53 -3.53 -0.07
C PHE A 274 12.53 -4.42 1.19
N VAL A 275 13.20 -3.95 2.23
CA VAL A 275 13.23 -4.60 3.54
C VAL A 275 12.62 -3.64 4.55
N PRO A 276 11.34 -3.75 4.86
CA PRO A 276 10.71 -2.87 5.83
C PRO A 276 11.15 -3.18 7.25
N ALA A 277 11.25 -2.14 8.07
CA ALA A 277 11.34 -2.26 9.51
C ALA A 277 9.94 -2.31 10.12
N ARG A 278 9.75 -3.22 11.07
CA ARG A 278 8.50 -3.40 11.82
C ARG A 278 8.81 -3.66 13.29
N PHE A 279 7.82 -3.45 14.15
CA PHE A 279 7.90 -3.98 15.51
C PHE A 279 7.90 -5.49 15.46
N LYS A 280 8.74 -6.10 16.31
CA LYS A 280 8.96 -7.51 16.32
C LYS A 280 7.67 -8.29 16.59
N ASP A 281 7.52 -9.37 15.84
CA ASP A 281 6.51 -10.42 15.96
C ASP A 281 5.05 -9.97 15.71
N GLY A 282 4.72 -8.72 15.95
CA GLY A 282 3.39 -8.17 15.69
C GLY A 282 3.26 -7.43 14.35
N TYR A 283 4.38 -7.15 13.69
CA TYR A 283 4.45 -6.43 12.40
C TYR A 283 3.90 -5.00 12.42
N GLY A 284 3.72 -4.42 13.60
CA GLY A 284 3.26 -3.04 13.75
C GLY A 284 4.16 -2.06 13.01
N PRO A 285 3.59 -1.04 12.37
CA PRO A 285 4.36 -0.01 11.66
C PRO A 285 5.10 0.88 12.65
N VAL A 286 6.35 1.19 12.33
CA VAL A 286 7.22 1.97 13.23
C VAL A 286 7.01 3.48 13.09
N GLY A 287 6.33 3.93 12.03
CA GLY A 287 6.23 5.34 11.65
C GLY A 287 5.59 6.23 12.71
N ALA A 288 4.48 5.81 13.31
CA ALA A 288 3.75 6.58 14.31
C ALA A 288 4.64 6.96 15.52
N TRP A 289 5.45 6.01 16.01
CA TRP A 289 6.32 6.26 17.16
C TRP A 289 7.55 7.12 16.82
N PHE A 290 8.03 7.05 15.57
CA PHE A 290 9.03 8.02 15.09
C PHE A 290 8.46 9.44 15.04
N LEU A 291 7.21 9.57 14.61
CA LEU A 291 6.58 10.87 14.43
C LEU A 291 6.04 11.44 15.75
N LEU A 292 5.20 10.70 16.47
CA LEU A 292 4.54 11.17 17.69
C LEU A 292 5.52 11.35 18.83
N PHE A 293 6.34 10.36 19.11
CA PHE A 293 7.30 10.42 20.23
C PHE A 293 8.66 11.00 19.84
N LYS A 294 8.88 11.27 18.54
CA LYS A 294 10.22 11.64 18.01
C LYS A 294 11.28 10.62 18.41
N ALA A 295 10.84 9.36 18.60
CA ALA A 295 11.71 8.28 19.02
C ALA A 295 12.75 7.97 17.93
N GLN A 296 13.90 7.45 18.37
CA GLN A 296 14.98 7.05 17.48
C GLN A 296 15.21 5.55 17.59
N ALA A 297 15.64 4.95 16.51
CA ALA A 297 16.07 3.55 16.57
C ALA A 297 17.52 3.46 17.06
N THR A 298 17.77 2.55 18.00
CA THR A 298 19.09 2.29 18.59
C THR A 298 19.47 0.81 18.41
N ASN A 299 20.77 0.54 18.37
CA ASN A 299 21.30 -0.81 18.43
C ASN A 299 21.27 -1.38 19.86
N ALA A 300 21.74 -2.61 20.06
CA ALA A 300 21.77 -3.28 21.35
C ALA A 300 22.63 -2.56 22.42
N TYR A 301 23.51 -1.68 22.01
CA TYR A 301 24.36 -0.88 22.90
C TYR A 301 23.76 0.48 23.24
N GLY A 302 22.52 0.75 22.78
CA GLY A 302 21.86 2.06 22.98
C GLY A 302 22.39 3.17 22.05
N GLU A 303 23.20 2.82 21.05
CA GLU A 303 23.72 3.80 20.10
C GLU A 303 22.70 4.12 19.01
N ASN A 304 22.43 5.39 18.78
CA ASN A 304 21.68 5.82 17.60
C ASN A 304 22.57 5.64 16.36
N TYR A 305 22.30 4.61 15.61
CA TYR A 305 23.13 4.24 14.45
C TYR A 305 22.99 5.21 13.26
N MET A 306 21.93 6.01 13.20
CA MET A 306 21.81 7.08 12.21
C MET A 306 22.84 8.17 12.49
N THR A 307 22.95 8.62 13.75
CA THR A 307 23.96 9.59 14.19
C THR A 307 25.38 9.04 14.03
N LYS A 308 25.58 7.79 14.39
CA LYS A 308 26.88 7.10 14.25
C LYS A 308 27.37 7.02 12.81
N ASN A 309 26.45 6.87 11.84
CA ASN A 309 26.79 6.76 10.43
C ASN A 309 26.56 8.09 9.66
N LYS A 310 26.54 9.21 10.34
CA LYS A 310 26.28 10.53 9.72
C LYS A 310 27.26 10.85 8.58
N GLU A 311 28.52 10.52 8.73
CA GLU A 311 29.53 10.73 7.69
C GLU A 311 29.22 9.89 6.43
N MET A 312 28.86 8.63 6.60
CA MET A 312 28.48 7.76 5.48
C MET A 312 27.22 8.26 4.76
N LEU A 313 26.31 8.91 5.46
CA LEU A 313 25.11 9.49 4.83
C LEU A 313 25.45 10.66 3.90
N ASN A 314 26.62 11.33 4.08
CA ASN A 314 27.08 12.36 3.18
C ASN A 314 27.45 11.82 1.79
N ASP A 315 27.70 10.52 1.66
CA ASP A 315 27.93 9.87 0.37
C ASP A 315 26.67 9.75 -0.49
N TYR A 316 25.51 10.13 0.07
CA TYR A 316 24.21 10.05 -0.58
C TYR A 316 23.47 11.39 -0.65
N PRO A 317 24.05 12.46 -1.19
CA PRO A 317 23.38 13.74 -1.33
C PRO A 317 22.30 13.68 -2.44
N PRO A 318 21.14 14.35 -2.29
CA PRO A 318 20.67 15.05 -1.08
C PRO A 318 20.03 14.11 -0.05
N TYR A 319 19.88 12.82 -0.34
CA TYR A 319 19.02 11.86 0.37
C TYR A 319 19.50 11.49 1.76
N GLY A 320 20.81 11.46 1.97
CA GLY A 320 21.42 11.19 3.26
C GLY A 320 21.55 12.42 4.16
N GLN A 321 21.49 13.62 3.59
CA GLN A 321 21.72 14.89 4.29
C GLN A 321 20.44 15.52 4.84
N ALA A 322 19.26 14.97 4.50
CA ALA A 322 18.00 15.45 5.05
C ALA A 322 17.94 15.23 6.57
N ALA A 323 17.15 16.04 7.26
CA ALA A 323 16.89 15.89 8.70
C ALA A 323 16.36 14.49 9.04
N VAL A 324 15.55 13.92 8.14
CA VAL A 324 15.11 12.53 8.16
C VAL A 324 15.57 11.90 6.85
N PRO A 325 16.65 11.13 6.83
CA PRO A 325 17.12 10.46 5.64
C PRO A 325 16.09 9.51 5.05
N ALA A 326 16.22 9.22 3.74
CA ALA A 326 15.36 8.29 3.04
C ALA A 326 15.19 6.95 3.78
N SER A 327 13.98 6.41 3.78
CA SER A 327 13.62 5.17 4.50
C SER A 327 14.52 3.99 4.12
N CYS A 328 14.93 3.92 2.85
CA CYS A 328 15.84 2.87 2.38
C CYS A 328 17.23 2.96 3.04
N LEU A 329 17.77 4.15 3.26
CA LEU A 329 19.04 4.35 3.97
C LEU A 329 18.92 3.96 5.45
N ARG A 330 17.84 4.36 6.12
CA ARG A 330 17.58 3.98 7.51
C ARG A 330 17.49 2.45 7.68
N ASN A 331 16.77 1.80 6.80
CA ASN A 331 16.63 0.34 6.82
C ASN A 331 17.94 -0.36 6.45
N HIS A 332 18.72 0.20 5.54
CA HIS A 332 20.05 -0.31 5.22
C HIS A 332 20.99 -0.27 6.44
N LEU A 333 21.01 0.85 7.15
CA LEU A 333 21.81 0.99 8.38
C LEU A 333 21.36 0.05 9.49
N MET A 334 20.05 -0.16 9.65
CA MET A 334 19.51 -1.16 10.57
C MET A 334 20.07 -2.57 10.26
N LEU A 335 20.00 -2.98 9.01
CA LEU A 335 20.53 -4.27 8.57
C LEU A 335 22.05 -4.37 8.77
N LYS A 336 22.78 -3.28 8.55
CA LYS A 336 24.22 -3.21 8.79
C LYS A 336 24.54 -3.47 10.26
N GLU A 337 23.87 -2.78 11.20
CA GLU A 337 24.04 -3.02 12.63
C GLU A 337 23.78 -4.48 13.00
N MET A 338 22.72 -5.08 12.49
CA MET A 338 22.40 -6.47 12.76
C MET A 338 23.46 -7.44 12.19
N LYS A 339 23.94 -7.21 10.97
CA LYS A 339 24.96 -8.04 10.32
C LYS A 339 26.31 -7.97 11.03
N GLU A 340 26.64 -6.84 11.62
CA GLU A 340 27.85 -6.61 12.38
C GLU A 340 27.74 -7.03 13.86
N GLY A 341 26.66 -7.73 14.22
CA GLY A 341 26.48 -8.29 15.57
C GLY A 341 26.07 -7.28 16.65
N ARG A 342 25.58 -6.10 16.25
CA ARG A 342 25.08 -5.07 17.17
C ARG A 342 23.55 -5.02 17.30
N GLY A 343 22.85 -6.03 16.75
CA GLY A 343 21.44 -6.26 17.05
C GLY A 343 21.24 -6.86 18.43
N PRO A 344 19.99 -6.89 18.94
CA PRO A 344 18.78 -6.42 18.30
C PRO A 344 18.67 -4.90 18.21
N ILE A 345 17.71 -4.42 17.39
CA ILE A 345 17.43 -2.99 17.22
C ILE A 345 16.18 -2.65 18.03
N TYR A 346 16.19 -1.51 18.66
CA TYR A 346 15.10 -1.03 19.51
C TYR A 346 14.58 0.33 19.07
N MET A 347 13.30 0.57 19.25
CA MET A 347 12.73 1.92 19.23
C MET A 347 12.89 2.52 20.63
N ASP A 348 13.73 3.52 20.75
CA ASP A 348 14.02 4.19 22.04
C ASP A 348 12.96 5.23 22.39
N THR A 349 11.81 4.76 22.80
CA THR A 349 10.72 5.58 23.30
C THR A 349 10.98 6.10 24.70
N VAL A 350 11.78 5.41 25.51
CA VAL A 350 12.11 5.80 26.88
C VAL A 350 12.85 7.14 26.90
N THR A 351 13.92 7.25 26.12
CA THR A 351 14.68 8.51 26.02
C THR A 351 13.85 9.60 25.34
N ALA A 352 13.07 9.23 24.32
CA ALA A 352 12.25 10.20 23.60
C ALA A 352 11.17 10.83 24.48
N LEU A 353 10.43 10.02 25.25
CA LEU A 353 9.40 10.52 26.17
C LEU A 353 10.02 11.31 27.34
N ALA A 354 11.18 10.91 27.83
CA ALA A 354 11.91 11.69 28.83
C ALA A 354 12.22 13.11 28.31
N LYS A 355 12.71 13.22 27.07
CA LYS A 355 12.98 14.52 26.43
C LYS A 355 11.72 15.35 26.19
N LEU A 356 10.63 14.71 25.78
CA LEU A 356 9.36 15.42 25.59
C LEU A 356 8.84 16.01 26.90
N ARG A 357 9.06 15.33 28.03
CA ARG A 357 8.69 15.82 29.38
C ARG A 357 9.48 17.06 29.84
N GLU A 358 10.59 17.35 29.18
CA GLU A 358 11.33 18.61 29.45
C GLU A 358 10.61 19.84 28.86
N THR A 359 9.79 19.65 27.83
CA THR A 359 9.14 20.74 27.09
C THR A 359 7.62 20.70 27.12
N LEU A 360 7.03 19.55 27.38
CA LEU A 360 5.58 19.34 27.45
C LEU A 360 5.13 19.08 28.90
N THR A 361 3.91 19.47 29.18
CA THR A 361 3.27 19.14 30.45
C THR A 361 2.95 17.65 30.55
N PRO A 362 2.82 17.08 31.76
CA PRO A 362 2.43 15.69 31.92
C PRO A 362 1.10 15.31 31.23
N LYS A 363 0.18 16.27 31.10
CA LYS A 363 -1.09 16.08 30.42
C LYS A 363 -0.91 15.93 28.91
N GLU A 364 -0.06 16.76 28.32
CA GLU A 364 0.26 16.71 26.89
C GLU A 364 1.00 15.41 26.52
N VAL A 365 1.98 14.99 27.33
CA VAL A 365 2.68 13.70 27.11
C VAL A 365 1.70 12.54 27.19
N LYS A 366 0.81 12.54 28.19
CA LYS A 366 -0.21 11.48 28.33
C LYS A 366 -1.18 11.47 27.15
N HIS A 367 -1.50 12.64 26.60
CA HIS A 367 -2.34 12.75 25.41
C HIS A 367 -1.63 12.12 24.19
N LEU A 368 -0.36 12.43 23.97
CA LEU A 368 0.44 11.82 22.90
C LEU A 368 0.54 10.28 23.03
N GLU A 369 0.70 9.78 24.25
CA GLU A 369 0.70 8.34 24.51
C GLU A 369 -0.65 7.70 24.18
N ALA A 370 -1.75 8.33 24.59
CA ALA A 370 -3.09 7.86 24.30
C ALA A 370 -3.35 7.84 22.78
N GLU A 371 -2.99 8.90 22.08
CA GLU A 371 -3.09 9.02 20.64
C GLU A 371 -2.29 7.90 19.93
N ALA A 372 -1.06 7.64 20.37
CA ALA A 372 -0.24 6.56 19.81
C ALA A 372 -0.87 5.16 20.04
N TRP A 373 -1.44 4.92 21.22
CA TRP A 373 -2.13 3.66 21.49
C TRP A 373 -3.40 3.52 20.67
N GLU A 374 -4.17 4.57 20.52
CA GLU A 374 -5.36 4.60 19.69
C GLU A 374 -5.03 4.28 18.23
N ASP A 375 -4.00 4.92 17.68
CA ASP A 375 -3.50 4.63 16.34
C ASP A 375 -3.11 3.15 16.17
N PHE A 376 -2.41 2.58 17.14
CA PHE A 376 -2.00 1.17 17.07
C PHE A 376 -3.15 0.19 17.25
N LEU A 377 -4.13 0.50 18.08
CA LEU A 377 -5.35 -0.33 18.21
C LEU A 377 -6.12 -0.36 16.88
N ASP A 378 -6.17 0.76 16.19
CA ASP A 378 -6.81 0.86 14.89
C ASP A 378 -6.02 0.18 13.77
N MET A 379 -4.69 0.29 13.80
CA MET A 379 -3.83 -0.19 12.74
C MET A 379 -3.39 -1.65 12.88
N CYS A 380 -3.08 -2.06 14.10
CA CYS A 380 -2.44 -3.36 14.35
C CYS A 380 -2.68 -3.86 15.79
N ILE A 381 -3.89 -4.25 16.08
CA ILE A 381 -4.29 -4.77 17.40
C ILE A 381 -3.42 -5.94 17.89
N GLY A 382 -2.91 -6.75 16.95
CA GLY A 382 -2.00 -7.86 17.28
C GLY A 382 -0.70 -7.38 17.92
N GLN A 383 -0.17 -6.25 17.48
CA GLN A 383 1.02 -5.64 18.09
C GLN A 383 0.72 -5.13 19.51
N CYS A 384 -0.44 -4.52 19.71
CA CYS A 384 -0.87 -4.09 21.05
C CYS A 384 -0.99 -5.28 22.00
N GLY A 385 -1.55 -6.39 21.53
CA GLY A 385 -1.62 -7.64 22.31
C GLY A 385 -0.25 -8.18 22.75
N ILE A 386 0.74 -8.11 21.86
CA ILE A 386 2.13 -8.50 22.18
C ILE A 386 2.71 -7.56 23.23
N TRP A 387 2.59 -6.25 23.07
CA TRP A 387 3.09 -5.28 24.04
C TRP A 387 2.46 -5.45 25.42
N VAL A 388 1.16 -5.68 25.49
CA VAL A 388 0.49 -5.98 26.76
C VAL A 388 1.01 -7.27 27.37
N GLY A 389 1.16 -8.34 26.59
CA GLY A 389 1.68 -9.62 27.05
C GLY A 389 3.15 -9.57 27.53
N GLU A 390 3.94 -8.69 26.96
CA GLU A 390 5.36 -8.49 27.30
C GLU A 390 5.60 -7.35 28.30
N ASN A 391 4.57 -6.69 28.79
CA ASN A 391 4.63 -5.50 29.65
C ASN A 391 5.50 -4.38 29.04
N ILE A 392 5.31 -4.12 27.77
CA ILE A 392 5.99 -3.03 27.08
C ILE A 392 5.15 -1.77 27.24
N GLU A 393 5.65 -0.87 28.05
CA GLU A 393 5.13 0.50 28.16
C GLU A 393 6.19 1.43 27.56
N PRO A 394 5.82 2.34 26.64
CA PRO A 394 6.78 3.17 25.90
C PRO A 394 7.76 3.94 26.78
N GLU A 395 7.29 4.42 27.92
CA GLU A 395 8.11 5.20 28.86
C GLU A 395 9.08 4.36 29.72
N LYS A 396 8.86 3.05 29.81
CA LYS A 396 9.60 2.16 30.70
C LYS A 396 10.45 1.15 29.99
N LYS A 397 10.02 0.71 28.79
CA LYS A 397 10.68 -0.36 28.06
C LYS A 397 10.66 -0.09 26.57
N MET A 398 11.81 -0.14 25.94
CA MET A 398 11.95 -0.05 24.50
C MET A 398 11.36 -1.27 23.79
N SER A 399 10.80 -1.05 22.62
CA SER A 399 10.25 -2.10 21.78
C SER A 399 11.26 -2.54 20.73
N GLU A 400 11.45 -3.84 20.57
CA GLU A 400 12.35 -4.41 19.56
C GLU A 400 11.79 -4.23 18.15
N LEU A 401 12.66 -3.85 17.24
CA LEU A 401 12.38 -3.76 15.81
C LEU A 401 13.02 -4.93 15.09
N MET A 402 12.37 -5.35 14.02
CA MET A 402 12.93 -6.37 13.12
C MET A 402 12.80 -5.96 11.67
N PRO A 403 13.72 -6.40 10.79
CA PRO A 403 13.47 -6.40 9.36
C PRO A 403 12.46 -7.50 9.02
N THR A 404 11.59 -7.25 8.08
CA THR A 404 10.80 -8.32 7.46
C THR A 404 11.57 -8.96 6.31
N GLU A 405 11.02 -10.02 5.72
CA GLU A 405 11.58 -10.60 4.51
C GLU A 405 11.58 -9.58 3.37
N PRO A 406 12.67 -9.55 2.59
CA PRO A 406 12.73 -8.67 1.45
C PRO A 406 11.71 -9.08 0.39
N TYR A 407 11.05 -8.11 -0.19
CA TYR A 407 10.12 -8.31 -1.30
C TYR A 407 10.31 -7.25 -2.41
N PRO A 408 9.90 -7.53 -3.65
CA PRO A 408 9.86 -6.51 -4.67
C PRO A 408 8.89 -5.40 -4.29
N PRO A 409 9.27 -4.12 -4.31
CA PRO A 409 8.45 -3.01 -3.81
C PRO A 409 7.19 -2.68 -4.61
N GLY A 410 6.78 -3.48 -5.56
CA GLY A 410 5.57 -3.22 -6.35
C GLY A 410 4.29 -3.04 -5.53
N SER A 411 4.26 -3.54 -4.31
CA SER A 411 3.12 -3.41 -3.42
C SER A 411 3.09 -2.13 -2.59
N HIS A 412 4.22 -1.41 -2.49
CA HIS A 412 4.34 -0.24 -1.61
C HIS A 412 4.54 1.06 -2.36
N SER A 413 5.33 1.05 -3.41
CA SER A 413 5.76 2.28 -4.08
C SER A 413 5.26 2.43 -5.51
N GLY A 414 4.56 1.43 -6.05
CA GLY A 414 3.96 1.50 -7.38
C GLY A 414 4.94 1.70 -8.55
N ARG A 415 6.25 1.51 -8.33
CA ARG A 415 7.28 1.93 -9.30
C ARG A 415 8.04 0.81 -9.93
N ARG A 416 7.64 -0.39 -9.63
CA ARG A 416 8.21 -1.62 -10.18
C ARG A 416 7.15 -2.55 -10.64
N GLY A 417 7.56 -3.46 -11.47
CA GLY A 417 6.73 -4.49 -12.02
C GLY A 417 6.47 -4.25 -13.49
N ILE A 418 5.23 -4.27 -13.89
CA ILE A 418 4.85 -4.02 -15.28
C ILE A 418 5.17 -2.56 -15.62
N SER A 419 5.96 -2.36 -16.68
CA SER A 419 6.26 -1.04 -17.21
C SER A 419 4.97 -0.37 -17.69
N VAL A 420 4.74 0.88 -17.33
CA VAL A 420 3.55 1.63 -17.74
C VAL A 420 3.96 2.92 -18.47
N SER A 421 3.19 3.32 -19.49
CA SER A 421 3.40 4.60 -20.15
C SER A 421 3.00 5.74 -19.21
N GLY A 422 3.79 6.78 -19.22
CA GLY A 422 3.50 8.02 -18.53
C GLY A 422 3.04 9.12 -19.50
N PRO A 423 2.69 10.30 -18.95
CA PRO A 423 2.30 11.47 -19.76
C PRO A 423 3.37 11.89 -20.78
N THR A 424 4.64 11.64 -20.48
CA THR A 424 5.78 11.96 -21.35
C THR A 424 5.98 10.97 -22.48
N ASP A 425 5.36 9.80 -22.41
CA ASP A 425 5.44 8.76 -23.43
C ASP A 425 4.31 8.88 -24.48
N ALA A 426 3.54 9.94 -24.43
CA ALA A 426 2.41 10.17 -25.33
C ALA A 426 2.87 10.18 -26.79
N GLY A 427 2.39 9.20 -27.57
CA GLY A 427 2.75 9.02 -28.97
C GLY A 427 3.83 7.99 -29.24
N ALA A 428 4.52 7.46 -28.23
CA ALA A 428 5.32 6.26 -28.38
C ALA A 428 4.41 5.03 -28.34
N PRO A 429 4.46 4.12 -29.31
CA PRO A 429 3.79 2.83 -29.20
C PRO A 429 4.50 2.04 -28.09
N THR A 430 3.97 2.15 -26.88
CA THR A 430 4.51 1.41 -25.76
C THR A 430 3.87 0.03 -25.71
N THR A 431 4.62 -0.95 -25.22
CA THR A 431 4.14 -2.30 -24.95
C THR A 431 2.91 -2.34 -24.04
N GLN A 432 2.54 -1.22 -23.47
CA GLN A 432 1.46 -1.04 -22.51
C GLN A 432 0.11 -0.70 -23.13
N GLN A 433 0.10 -0.29 -24.36
CA GLN A 433 -1.13 -0.21 -25.15
C GLN A 433 -1.56 -1.59 -25.65
N LYS A 434 -0.83 -2.62 -25.28
CA LYS A 434 -1.13 -4.03 -25.58
C LYS A 434 -2.17 -4.62 -24.66
#